data_eff814ca6b6947781ede878722443dec
#
_entry.id   eff814ca6b6947781ede878722443dec
#
_cell.length_a   1.000
_cell.length_b   1.000
_cell.length_c   1.000
_cell.angle_alpha   90.00
_cell.angle_beta   90.00
_cell.angle_gamma   90.00
#
_symmetry.space_group_name_H-M   'P 1'
#
loop_
_entity.id
_entity.type
_entity.pdbx_description
1 polymer ?
#
loop_
_entity_poly.entity_id
_entity_poly.type
_entity_poly.pdbx_seq_one_letter_code
_entity_poly.pdbx_strand_id
1 'polypeptide(L)'
;MAIINSELIMLKSLVVSDVAANGGLMDNGSVVSSGVVNNVWPSVFKAERLAGSTKYRKTFLKVANDAGETLFNPQVWMDIITQGDDWQVFFPGTQTDIQSDIDGTEDCYGCSSLTSDISAGVSSFTVTVEDDSLVPGGADEIFRDGDTIRITNKSTPTSVTGTEEDLVISGTPSVSGTDVTITITGTTANAYTSSSTRVMSLLEPGYIACGYSSFVDDTAGTGVYDDSAYPPLMDNISTIDQTVTITFTDSTNFTATSNVAGVTLTGGSTAVDYAPSNPTFSKPYFTLEKDGFSGTWANGDTIVFHTSPASFAIWQKRVVPANAASLTGNKTVIVFSGESA
;
A
#
# COMPACT_ATOMS: atom_id res chain seq x y z
N MET A 1 -7.32 -6.27 20.29
CA MET A 1 -7.16 -7.72 19.92
C MET A 1 -6.09 -7.77 18.84
N ALA A 2 -5.10 -8.64 18.93
CA ALA A 2 -4.01 -8.68 17.96
C ALA A 2 -4.53 -8.85 16.52
N ILE A 3 -3.91 -8.19 15.56
CA ILE A 3 -4.19 -8.33 14.12
C ILE A 3 -3.80 -9.75 13.70
N ILE A 4 -4.66 -10.44 12.97
CA ILE A 4 -4.39 -11.78 12.43
C ILE A 4 -4.21 -11.71 10.91
N ASN A 5 -3.54 -12.71 10.34
CA ASN A 5 -3.20 -12.73 8.90
C ASN A 5 -4.41 -12.54 7.96
N SER A 6 -5.60 -13.01 8.34
CA SER A 6 -6.81 -12.84 7.53
C SER A 6 -7.35 -11.40 7.52
N GLU A 7 -6.86 -10.54 8.40
CA GLU A 7 -7.19 -9.11 8.47
C GLU A 7 -6.21 -8.24 7.66
N LEU A 8 -5.10 -8.83 7.19
CA LEU A 8 -4.20 -8.20 6.24
C LEU A 8 -4.66 -8.57 4.83
N ILE A 9 -5.33 -7.65 4.16
CA ILE A 9 -5.94 -7.89 2.86
C ILE A 9 -5.41 -6.93 1.80
N MET A 10 -5.45 -7.37 0.55
CA MET A 10 -5.16 -6.52 -0.60
C MET A 10 -6.45 -6.21 -1.35
N LEU A 11 -6.65 -4.95 -1.69
CA LEU A 11 -7.82 -4.45 -2.43
C LEU A 11 -7.37 -3.80 -3.74
N LYS A 12 -8.28 -3.75 -4.73
CA LYS A 12 -8.06 -3.00 -5.97
C LYS A 12 -8.43 -1.53 -5.79
N SER A 13 -8.00 -0.70 -6.73
CA SER A 13 -8.51 0.66 -6.91
C SER A 13 -9.89 0.64 -7.57
N LEU A 14 -10.63 1.76 -7.43
CA LEU A 14 -11.95 1.93 -8.05
C LEU A 14 -11.89 1.83 -9.59
N VAL A 15 -10.82 2.33 -10.19
CA VAL A 15 -10.63 2.24 -11.64
C VAL A 15 -9.49 1.28 -11.93
N VAL A 16 -9.79 0.15 -12.58
CA VAL A 16 -8.82 -0.83 -13.05
C VAL A 16 -8.84 -0.84 -14.58
N SER A 17 -7.88 -0.19 -15.19
CA SER A 17 -7.83 -0.01 -16.66
C SER A 17 -6.39 0.16 -17.15
N ASP A 18 -6.22 0.35 -18.46
CA ASP A 18 -4.90 0.64 -19.08
C ASP A 18 -4.86 2.10 -19.61
N VAL A 19 -5.63 3.02 -19.02
CA VAL A 19 -5.68 4.44 -19.42
C VAL A 19 -5.26 5.35 -18.26
N ALA A 20 -5.04 6.62 -18.56
CA ALA A 20 -4.55 7.62 -17.62
C ALA A 20 -5.36 7.75 -16.31
N ALA A 21 -6.67 7.46 -16.36
CA ALA A 21 -7.56 7.50 -15.19
C ALA A 21 -7.53 6.22 -14.33
N ASN A 22 -6.70 5.21 -14.67
CA ASN A 22 -6.51 4.01 -13.85
C ASN A 22 -6.05 4.39 -12.43
N GLY A 23 -6.53 3.72 -11.39
CA GLY A 23 -6.17 4.01 -10.00
C GLY A 23 -7.28 4.70 -9.21
N GLY A 24 -6.97 5.81 -8.55
CA GLY A 24 -7.89 6.53 -7.67
C GLY A 24 -8.06 5.85 -6.31
N LEU A 25 -9.19 6.06 -5.66
CA LEU A 25 -9.52 5.54 -4.33
C LEU A 25 -9.59 4.01 -4.28
N MET A 26 -9.52 3.48 -3.07
CA MET A 26 -9.69 2.06 -2.76
C MET A 26 -11.12 1.58 -3.04
N ASP A 27 -11.25 0.46 -3.76
CA ASP A 27 -12.53 -0.28 -3.87
C ASP A 27 -12.64 -1.30 -2.74
N ASN A 28 -13.39 -0.96 -1.72
CA ASN A 28 -13.59 -1.81 -0.55
C ASN A 28 -14.33 -3.14 -0.84
N GLY A 29 -14.95 -3.28 -2.01
CA GLY A 29 -15.62 -4.50 -2.46
C GLY A 29 -14.73 -5.47 -3.24
N SER A 30 -13.54 -5.03 -3.69
CA SER A 30 -12.70 -5.76 -4.65
C SER A 30 -11.43 -6.35 -4.03
N VAL A 31 -11.60 -7.38 -3.21
CA VAL A 31 -10.48 -8.10 -2.58
C VAL A 31 -9.67 -8.86 -3.62
N VAL A 32 -8.35 -8.72 -3.57
CA VAL A 32 -7.39 -9.52 -4.33
C VAL A 32 -7.13 -10.83 -3.58
N SER A 33 -7.68 -11.94 -4.09
CA SER A 33 -7.48 -13.26 -3.51
C SER A 33 -6.21 -13.91 -4.04
N SER A 34 -5.37 -14.42 -3.15
CA SER A 34 -4.14 -15.12 -3.51
C SER A 34 -4.42 -16.37 -4.34
N GLY A 35 -3.60 -16.64 -5.35
CA GLY A 35 -3.71 -17.83 -6.20
C GLY A 35 -4.81 -17.77 -7.27
N VAL A 36 -5.58 -16.70 -7.35
CA VAL A 36 -6.62 -16.53 -8.38
C VAL A 36 -5.98 -15.96 -9.65
N VAL A 37 -6.14 -16.67 -10.76
CA VAL A 37 -5.61 -16.28 -12.07
C VAL A 37 -6.29 -14.99 -12.56
N ASN A 38 -5.50 -14.09 -13.16
CA ASN A 38 -5.96 -12.81 -13.71
C ASN A 38 -6.62 -11.88 -12.66
N ASN A 39 -6.32 -12.04 -11.40
CA ASN A 39 -6.93 -11.25 -10.35
C ASN A 39 -6.44 -9.78 -10.36
N VAL A 40 -5.15 -9.55 -10.54
CA VAL A 40 -4.56 -8.19 -10.67
C VAL A 40 -4.27 -7.90 -12.15
N TRP A 41 -3.58 -8.80 -12.81
CA TRP A 41 -3.16 -8.63 -14.19
C TRP A 41 -3.97 -9.48 -15.15
N PRO A 42 -4.43 -8.95 -16.29
CA PRO A 42 -4.99 -9.77 -17.34
C PRO A 42 -3.91 -10.63 -18.01
N SER A 43 -4.32 -11.72 -18.67
CA SER A 43 -3.42 -12.52 -19.49
C SER A 43 -2.77 -11.68 -20.58
N VAL A 44 -1.47 -11.95 -20.85
CA VAL A 44 -0.71 -11.30 -21.93
C VAL A 44 -1.03 -11.98 -23.25
N PHE A 45 -1.69 -11.30 -24.17
CA PHE A 45 -2.05 -11.84 -25.47
C PHE A 45 -0.88 -11.78 -26.46
N LYS A 46 -0.96 -12.57 -27.54
CA LYS A 46 0.07 -12.62 -28.59
C LYS A 46 0.43 -11.24 -29.16
N ALA A 47 -0.57 -10.39 -29.43
CA ALA A 47 -0.34 -9.06 -29.97
C ALA A 47 0.47 -8.19 -28.99
N GLU A 48 0.16 -8.26 -27.70
CA GLU A 48 0.88 -7.56 -26.62
C GLU A 48 2.33 -8.05 -26.53
N ARG A 49 2.58 -9.37 -26.55
CA ARG A 49 3.93 -9.91 -26.52
C ARG A 49 4.77 -9.54 -27.75
N LEU A 50 4.16 -9.44 -28.93
CA LEU A 50 4.88 -9.03 -30.14
C LEU A 50 5.27 -7.54 -30.12
N ALA A 51 4.39 -6.69 -29.61
CA ALA A 51 4.60 -5.25 -29.57
C ALA A 51 5.39 -4.77 -28.34
N GLY A 52 5.36 -5.53 -27.26
CA GLY A 52 5.76 -5.08 -25.94
C GLY A 52 4.66 -4.22 -25.29
N SER A 53 4.67 -4.13 -23.97
CA SER A 53 3.76 -3.24 -23.23
C SER A 53 4.27 -2.93 -21.83
N THR A 54 3.92 -1.74 -21.34
CA THR A 54 4.06 -1.35 -19.94
C THR A 54 2.67 -1.05 -19.41
N LYS A 55 2.30 -1.67 -18.28
CA LYS A 55 1.00 -1.50 -17.64
C LYS A 55 1.14 -1.31 -16.15
N TYR A 56 0.18 -0.61 -15.58
CA TYR A 56 0.13 -0.29 -14.16
C TYR A 56 -1.15 -0.82 -13.53
N ARG A 57 -1.06 -1.22 -12.25
CA ARG A 57 -2.22 -1.57 -11.41
C ARG A 57 -2.00 -0.99 -10.03
N LYS A 58 -2.98 -0.25 -9.55
CA LYS A 58 -2.97 0.24 -8.18
C LYS A 58 -3.71 -0.73 -7.28
N THR A 59 -3.08 -1.07 -6.16
CA THR A 59 -3.67 -1.91 -5.12
C THR A 59 -3.42 -1.29 -3.75
N PHE A 60 -4.26 -1.64 -2.79
CA PHE A 60 -4.19 -1.16 -1.43
C PHE A 60 -3.94 -2.32 -0.48
N LEU A 61 -2.98 -2.16 0.39
CA LEU A 61 -2.69 -3.06 1.49
C LEU A 61 -3.45 -2.54 2.70
N LYS A 62 -4.49 -3.25 3.14
CA LYS A 62 -5.42 -2.80 4.17
C LYS A 62 -5.34 -3.68 5.40
N VAL A 63 -5.36 -3.05 6.56
CA VAL A 63 -5.60 -3.69 7.86
C VAL A 63 -7.10 -3.65 8.10
N ALA A 64 -7.78 -4.78 7.91
CA ALA A 64 -9.24 -4.90 8.06
C ALA A 64 -9.61 -5.45 9.45
N ASN A 65 -9.01 -4.89 10.49
CA ASN A 65 -9.23 -5.28 11.88
C ASN A 65 -10.42 -4.53 12.47
N ASP A 66 -11.32 -5.26 13.15
CA ASP A 66 -12.55 -4.69 13.72
C ASP A 66 -12.30 -3.84 14.97
N ALA A 67 -11.19 -4.04 15.64
CA ALA A 67 -10.84 -3.33 16.87
C ALA A 67 -10.08 -2.00 16.63
N GLY A 68 -9.83 -1.62 15.38
CA GLY A 68 -9.10 -0.39 15.06
C GLY A 68 -7.61 -0.44 15.43
N GLU A 69 -7.02 -1.64 15.50
CA GLU A 69 -5.62 -1.82 15.90
C GLU A 69 -4.65 -1.27 14.85
N THR A 70 -3.54 -0.72 15.32
CA THR A 70 -2.45 -0.26 14.46
C THR A 70 -1.53 -1.41 14.07
N LEU A 71 -1.17 -1.48 12.79
CA LEU A 71 -0.09 -2.34 12.31
C LEU A 71 1.23 -1.58 12.40
N PHE A 72 2.15 -2.06 13.22
CA PHE A 72 3.48 -1.51 13.40
C PHE A 72 4.49 -2.19 12.48
N ASN A 73 5.56 -1.48 12.12
CA ASN A 73 6.65 -1.96 11.29
C ASN A 73 6.16 -2.76 10.06
N PRO A 74 5.17 -2.23 9.30
CA PRO A 74 4.70 -2.93 8.12
C PRO A 74 5.82 -3.00 7.08
N GLN A 75 5.93 -4.18 6.46
CA GLN A 75 6.88 -4.45 5.39
C GLN A 75 6.14 -4.98 4.18
N VAL A 76 6.53 -4.52 3.01
CA VAL A 76 6.01 -4.96 1.71
C VAL A 76 7.16 -5.34 0.82
N TRP A 77 7.08 -6.53 0.21
CA TRP A 77 8.10 -6.99 -0.74
C TRP A 77 7.53 -7.91 -1.81
N MET A 78 8.29 -8.06 -2.88
CA MET A 78 8.02 -9.06 -3.91
C MET A 78 8.84 -10.32 -3.60
N ASP A 79 8.16 -11.44 -3.29
CA ASP A 79 8.83 -12.68 -2.88
C ASP A 79 9.20 -13.59 -4.06
N ILE A 80 8.52 -13.47 -5.19
CA ILE A 80 8.76 -14.29 -6.38
C ILE A 80 8.84 -13.39 -7.61
N ILE A 81 9.96 -13.51 -8.34
CA ILE A 81 10.14 -12.91 -9.66
C ILE A 81 9.35 -13.70 -10.71
N THR A 82 9.02 -13.05 -11.82
CA THR A 82 8.42 -13.72 -12.98
C THR A 82 9.36 -14.78 -13.54
N GLN A 83 8.80 -15.80 -14.17
CA GLN A 83 9.57 -16.85 -14.85
C GLN A 83 9.55 -16.69 -16.37
N GLY A 84 8.87 -15.64 -16.84
CA GLY A 84 8.78 -15.25 -18.24
C GLY A 84 9.81 -14.19 -18.60
N ASP A 85 9.68 -13.66 -19.82
CA ASP A 85 10.49 -12.55 -20.28
C ASP A 85 9.95 -11.19 -19.78
N ASP A 86 8.77 -11.17 -19.16
CA ASP A 86 8.21 -9.98 -18.50
C ASP A 86 8.78 -9.81 -17.10
N TRP A 87 8.83 -8.60 -16.63
CA TRP A 87 9.26 -8.28 -15.27
C TRP A 87 8.29 -7.31 -14.58
N GLN A 88 8.37 -7.27 -13.27
CA GLN A 88 7.50 -6.46 -12.45
C GLN A 88 8.27 -5.78 -11.32
N VAL A 89 7.84 -4.56 -11.01
CA VAL A 89 8.22 -3.82 -9.80
C VAL A 89 6.96 -3.25 -9.15
N PHE A 90 7.10 -2.77 -7.93
CA PHE A 90 6.08 -1.96 -7.29
C PHE A 90 6.71 -0.74 -6.63
N PHE A 91 5.91 0.28 -6.39
CA PHE A 91 6.32 1.52 -5.74
C PHE A 91 5.15 2.11 -4.92
N PRO A 92 5.43 2.97 -3.92
CA PRO A 92 4.39 3.58 -3.12
C PRO A 92 3.48 4.48 -3.95
N GLY A 93 2.20 4.50 -3.60
CA GLY A 93 1.21 5.43 -4.12
C GLY A 93 0.54 6.20 -2.99
N THR A 94 -0.34 7.13 -3.35
CA THR A 94 -1.21 7.85 -2.41
C THR A 94 -2.60 7.21 -2.36
N GLN A 95 -3.50 7.69 -1.50
CA GLN A 95 -4.87 7.17 -1.44
C GLN A 95 -5.67 7.51 -2.72
N THR A 96 -5.31 8.58 -3.44
CA THR A 96 -6.15 9.15 -4.51
C THR A 96 -5.50 9.24 -5.89
N ASP A 97 -4.18 9.06 -6.00
CA ASP A 97 -3.45 9.19 -7.26
C ASP A 97 -3.98 8.25 -8.36
N ILE A 98 -3.83 8.69 -9.59
CA ILE A 98 -4.19 7.96 -10.81
C ILE A 98 -2.94 7.74 -11.66
N GLN A 99 -3.03 6.90 -12.69
CA GLN A 99 -1.88 6.54 -13.52
C GLN A 99 -1.19 7.74 -14.18
N SER A 100 -1.91 8.82 -14.47
CA SER A 100 -1.30 10.03 -15.02
C SER A 100 -0.43 10.82 -14.04
N ASP A 101 -0.49 10.50 -12.76
CA ASP A 101 0.33 11.14 -11.73
C ASP A 101 1.69 10.45 -11.54
N ILE A 102 1.89 9.29 -12.19
CA ILE A 102 3.16 8.57 -12.24
C ILE A 102 4.09 9.35 -13.17
N ASP A 103 5.22 9.83 -12.67
CA ASP A 103 6.18 10.64 -13.42
C ASP A 103 7.49 9.92 -13.75
N GLY A 104 7.69 8.70 -13.24
CA GLY A 104 8.85 7.86 -13.49
C GLY A 104 10.04 8.17 -12.59
N THR A 105 9.81 8.88 -11.47
CA THR A 105 10.83 9.18 -10.45
C THR A 105 10.58 8.40 -9.17
N GLU A 106 9.58 7.52 -9.17
CA GLU A 106 9.18 6.75 -8.00
C GLU A 106 10.24 5.73 -7.60
N ASP A 107 10.49 5.60 -6.30
CA ASP A 107 11.36 4.55 -5.75
C ASP A 107 10.73 3.18 -5.95
N CYS A 108 11.29 2.41 -6.88
CA CYS A 108 10.81 1.06 -7.19
C CYS A 108 11.38 0.02 -6.23
N TYR A 109 10.59 -1.03 -5.99
CA TYR A 109 10.93 -2.19 -5.18
C TYR A 109 10.67 -3.46 -5.97
N GLY A 110 11.54 -4.46 -5.80
CA GLY A 110 11.46 -5.69 -6.57
C GLY A 110 12.24 -6.84 -5.94
N CYS A 111 12.43 -7.87 -6.73
CA CYS A 111 13.12 -9.10 -6.33
C CYS A 111 14.18 -9.46 -7.34
N SER A 112 15.25 -10.13 -6.90
CA SER A 112 16.36 -10.61 -7.70
C SER A 112 16.79 -12.00 -7.26
N SER A 113 17.65 -12.64 -8.04
CA SER A 113 18.26 -13.91 -7.71
C SER A 113 19.71 -13.73 -7.26
N LEU A 114 20.15 -14.51 -6.27
CA LEU A 114 21.56 -14.54 -5.87
C LEU A 114 22.38 -15.19 -6.99
N THR A 115 23.44 -14.54 -7.47
CA THR A 115 24.24 -14.98 -8.62
C THR A 115 25.10 -16.20 -8.31
N SER A 116 25.68 -16.30 -7.11
CA SER A 116 26.54 -17.38 -6.65
C SER A 116 26.34 -17.67 -5.16
N ASP A 117 26.70 -18.86 -4.73
CA ASP A 117 26.65 -19.26 -3.32
C ASP A 117 27.51 -18.33 -2.47
N ILE A 118 27.00 -17.97 -1.30
CA ILE A 118 27.73 -17.16 -0.31
C ILE A 118 27.83 -17.87 1.03
N SER A 119 28.97 -17.67 1.69
CA SER A 119 29.17 -18.12 3.07
C SER A 119 28.60 -17.12 4.06
N ALA A 120 28.37 -17.54 5.29
CA ALA A 120 28.15 -16.60 6.39
C ALA A 120 29.37 -15.69 6.60
N GLY A 121 29.14 -14.46 7.02
CA GLY A 121 30.19 -13.48 7.32
C GLY A 121 30.65 -12.65 6.11
N VAL A 122 29.96 -12.68 4.98
CA VAL A 122 30.28 -11.80 3.83
C VAL A 122 29.63 -10.43 4.01
N SER A 123 30.35 -9.38 3.61
CA SER A 123 29.84 -8.00 3.61
C SER A 123 29.42 -7.50 2.23
N SER A 124 29.60 -8.33 1.19
CA SER A 124 29.20 -8.01 -0.18
C SER A 124 28.85 -9.29 -0.94
N PHE A 125 27.86 -9.19 -1.83
CA PHE A 125 27.45 -10.29 -2.72
C PHE A 125 26.82 -9.72 -3.99
N THR A 126 26.69 -10.56 -5.02
CA THR A 126 26.13 -10.17 -6.31
C THR A 126 24.79 -10.86 -6.53
N VAL A 127 23.83 -10.10 -7.04
CA VAL A 127 22.51 -10.56 -7.47
C VAL A 127 22.33 -10.30 -8.95
N THR A 128 21.47 -11.07 -9.62
CA THR A 128 21.06 -10.83 -11.01
C THR A 128 19.61 -10.35 -11.01
N VAL A 129 19.36 -9.21 -11.64
CA VAL A 129 18.01 -8.66 -11.90
C VAL A 129 17.54 -9.05 -13.30
N GLU A 130 16.23 -8.93 -13.55
CA GLU A 130 15.60 -9.39 -14.79
C GLU A 130 15.85 -8.47 -16.00
N ASP A 131 16.14 -7.18 -15.77
CA ASP A 131 16.28 -6.18 -16.82
C ASP A 131 17.24 -5.06 -16.41
N ASP A 132 17.89 -4.41 -17.37
CA ASP A 132 18.83 -3.29 -17.15
C ASP A 132 18.13 -2.05 -16.55
N SER A 133 16.81 -1.93 -16.64
CA SER A 133 16.07 -0.84 -15.98
C SER A 133 16.01 -0.96 -14.47
N LEU A 134 16.24 -2.16 -13.92
CA LEU A 134 16.18 -2.47 -12.49
C LEU A 134 17.49 -2.25 -11.74
N VAL A 135 18.59 -2.02 -12.47
CA VAL A 135 19.90 -1.81 -11.84
C VAL A 135 20.03 -0.38 -11.29
N PRO A 136 20.95 -0.13 -10.36
CA PRO A 136 21.30 1.23 -9.93
C PRO A 136 21.51 2.21 -11.08
N GLY A 137 20.76 3.32 -11.06
CA GLY A 137 20.72 4.31 -12.14
C GLY A 137 19.79 3.95 -13.30
N GLY A 138 19.15 2.81 -13.31
CA GLY A 138 18.08 2.44 -14.23
C GLY A 138 16.75 3.14 -13.90
N ALA A 139 15.80 3.11 -14.83
CA ALA A 139 14.53 3.81 -14.69
C ALA A 139 13.62 3.23 -13.58
N ASP A 140 13.82 1.98 -13.21
CA ASP A 140 13.04 1.25 -12.20
C ASP A 140 13.98 0.61 -11.16
N GLU A 141 15.03 1.31 -10.79
CA GLU A 141 16.04 0.87 -9.83
C GLU A 141 15.42 0.29 -8.55
N ILE A 142 15.84 -0.93 -8.18
CA ILE A 142 15.28 -1.63 -7.00
C ILE A 142 16.24 -1.75 -5.81
N PHE A 143 17.48 -1.29 -5.94
CA PHE A 143 18.50 -1.35 -4.86
C PHE A 143 19.26 -0.03 -4.75
N ARG A 144 19.02 0.73 -3.68
CA ARG A 144 19.61 2.04 -3.38
C ARG A 144 20.42 2.01 -2.09
N ASP A 145 21.33 2.94 -1.95
CA ASP A 145 22.06 3.15 -0.69
C ASP A 145 21.07 3.45 0.44
N GLY A 146 21.22 2.73 1.55
CA GLY A 146 20.36 2.84 2.72
C GLY A 146 19.09 1.99 2.70
N ASP A 147 18.73 1.37 1.56
CA ASP A 147 17.56 0.47 1.49
C ASP A 147 17.75 -0.74 2.41
N THR A 148 16.65 -1.15 3.05
CA THR A 148 16.56 -2.47 3.67
C THR A 148 16.26 -3.50 2.60
N ILE A 149 17.05 -4.57 2.58
CA ILE A 149 16.84 -5.74 1.71
C ILE A 149 16.65 -6.99 2.55
N ARG A 150 15.85 -7.92 2.05
CA ARG A 150 15.72 -9.27 2.60
C ARG A 150 16.42 -10.27 1.73
N ILE A 151 17.26 -11.13 2.32
CA ILE A 151 17.80 -12.30 1.68
C ILE A 151 17.15 -13.54 2.29
N THR A 152 16.62 -14.44 1.45
CA THR A 152 15.89 -15.61 1.93
C THR A 152 16.03 -16.82 0.99
N ASN A 153 16.14 -18.00 1.59
CA ASN A 153 16.00 -19.29 0.89
C ASN A 153 14.75 -20.07 1.33
N LYS A 154 13.83 -19.43 2.06
CA LYS A 154 12.53 -20.00 2.41
C LYS A 154 11.72 -20.25 1.14
N SER A 155 11.03 -21.38 1.06
CA SER A 155 10.18 -21.71 -0.10
C SER A 155 8.94 -20.85 -0.23
N THR A 156 8.46 -20.32 0.88
CA THR A 156 7.35 -19.34 0.99
C THR A 156 7.61 -18.40 2.18
N PRO A 157 7.03 -17.20 2.21
CA PRO A 157 7.23 -16.25 3.31
C PRO A 157 6.86 -16.79 4.70
N THR A 158 5.92 -17.74 4.76
CA THR A 158 5.46 -18.36 6.01
C THR A 158 6.14 -19.69 6.31
N SER A 159 7.12 -20.12 5.49
CA SER A 159 7.84 -21.37 5.72
C SER A 159 8.62 -21.33 7.04
N VAL A 160 8.51 -22.39 7.82
CA VAL A 160 9.32 -22.59 9.05
C VAL A 160 10.70 -23.17 8.74
N THR A 161 10.93 -23.61 7.50
CA THR A 161 12.22 -24.12 7.02
C THR A 161 12.88 -23.11 6.11
N GLY A 162 14.22 -23.11 6.09
CA GLY A 162 15.03 -22.09 5.43
C GLY A 162 15.42 -20.96 6.40
N THR A 163 16.21 -20.05 5.88
CA THR A 163 16.74 -18.88 6.61
C THR A 163 16.37 -17.60 5.89
N GLU A 164 16.20 -16.56 6.63
CA GLU A 164 16.07 -15.19 6.11
C GLU A 164 16.73 -14.20 7.07
N GLU A 165 17.19 -13.10 6.53
CA GLU A 165 17.71 -11.98 7.30
C GLU A 165 17.49 -10.68 6.53
N ASP A 166 17.26 -9.61 7.27
CA ASP A 166 17.14 -8.26 6.73
C ASP A 166 18.47 -7.55 6.90
N LEU A 167 18.94 -6.90 5.84
CA LEU A 167 20.26 -6.29 5.72
C LEU A 167 20.09 -4.87 5.16
N VAL A 168 20.99 -3.97 5.51
CA VAL A 168 20.95 -2.59 5.00
C VAL A 168 22.07 -2.40 3.98
N ILE A 169 21.72 -1.88 2.80
CA ILE A 169 22.68 -1.55 1.74
C ILE A 169 23.58 -0.40 2.21
N SER A 170 24.87 -0.51 1.96
CA SER A 170 25.88 0.50 2.32
C SER A 170 26.61 0.97 1.07
N GLY A 171 26.34 2.19 0.67
CA GLY A 171 26.85 2.79 -0.56
C GLY A 171 26.11 2.34 -1.82
N THR A 172 26.28 3.07 -2.90
CA THR A 172 25.64 2.76 -4.20
C THR A 172 26.16 1.42 -4.73
N PRO A 173 25.28 0.43 -5.01
CA PRO A 173 25.70 -0.84 -5.57
C PRO A 173 26.36 -0.69 -6.94
N SER A 174 27.31 -1.54 -7.28
CA SER A 174 28.00 -1.52 -8.57
C SER A 174 27.33 -2.45 -9.58
N VAL A 175 27.38 -2.10 -10.87
CA VAL A 175 26.62 -2.73 -11.94
C VAL A 175 27.54 -3.30 -13.02
N SER A 176 27.20 -4.51 -13.51
CA SER A 176 27.82 -5.13 -14.68
C SER A 176 26.75 -5.89 -15.50
N GLY A 177 26.15 -5.23 -16.50
CA GLY A 177 24.93 -5.71 -17.15
C GLY A 177 23.79 -5.79 -16.16
N THR A 178 23.11 -6.93 -16.07
CA THR A 178 22.05 -7.18 -15.08
C THR A 178 22.57 -7.67 -13.72
N ASP A 179 23.87 -7.81 -13.54
CA ASP A 179 24.47 -8.18 -12.26
C ASP A 179 24.72 -6.94 -11.40
N VAL A 180 24.20 -6.95 -10.19
CA VAL A 180 24.30 -5.87 -9.20
C VAL A 180 25.09 -6.39 -8.00
N THR A 181 26.23 -5.79 -7.71
CA THR A 181 27.03 -6.12 -6.52
C THR A 181 26.63 -5.18 -5.38
N ILE A 182 26.05 -5.74 -4.35
CA ILE A 182 25.53 -5.07 -3.17
C ILE A 182 26.57 -5.20 -2.05
N THR A 183 26.94 -4.08 -1.44
CA THR A 183 27.65 -4.04 -0.16
C THR A 183 26.65 -3.76 0.95
N ILE A 184 26.80 -4.41 2.11
CA ILE A 184 25.88 -4.28 3.23
C ILE A 184 26.58 -3.71 4.47
N THR A 185 25.82 -3.07 5.35
CA THR A 185 26.27 -2.70 6.68
C THR A 185 26.42 -3.98 7.51
N GLY A 186 27.62 -4.28 7.98
CA GLY A 186 27.90 -5.53 8.69
C GLY A 186 28.18 -6.71 7.76
N THR A 187 27.70 -7.89 8.14
CA THR A 187 27.92 -9.15 7.40
C THR A 187 26.69 -10.05 7.52
N THR A 188 26.53 -10.97 6.54
CA THR A 188 25.47 -11.99 6.59
C THR A 188 25.68 -12.92 7.79
N ALA A 189 24.62 -13.25 8.51
CA ALA A 189 24.62 -14.23 9.60
C ALA A 189 24.61 -15.67 9.09
N ASN A 190 24.07 -15.90 7.89
CA ASN A 190 23.82 -17.22 7.32
C ASN A 190 24.56 -17.40 5.99
N ALA A 191 24.74 -18.67 5.60
CA ALA A 191 25.18 -19.05 4.25
C ALA A 191 23.95 -19.26 3.37
N TYR A 192 24.06 -18.91 2.08
CA TYR A 192 22.98 -19.01 1.11
C TYR A 192 23.43 -19.65 -0.18
N THR A 193 22.58 -20.54 -0.72
CA THR A 193 22.81 -21.23 -1.99
C THR A 193 22.04 -20.52 -3.11
N SER A 194 22.72 -20.10 -4.15
CA SER A 194 22.18 -19.29 -5.25
C SER A 194 20.93 -19.89 -5.92
N SER A 195 20.90 -21.24 -6.05
CA SER A 195 19.77 -21.94 -6.69
C SER A 195 18.42 -21.83 -5.97
N SER A 196 18.40 -21.39 -4.71
CA SER A 196 17.19 -21.30 -3.90
C SER A 196 17.00 -19.93 -3.22
N THR A 197 17.96 -19.02 -3.37
CA THR A 197 17.98 -17.76 -2.64
C THR A 197 17.53 -16.61 -3.51
N ARG A 198 16.64 -15.80 -2.92
CA ARG A 198 16.15 -14.54 -3.48
C ARG A 198 16.62 -13.39 -2.62
N VAL A 199 16.80 -12.23 -3.25
CA VAL A 199 17.10 -10.97 -2.59
C VAL A 199 16.10 -9.94 -3.08
N MET A 200 15.38 -9.30 -2.15
CA MET A 200 14.35 -8.31 -2.45
C MET A 200 14.54 -7.05 -1.66
N SER A 201 14.20 -5.93 -2.24
CA SER A 201 14.08 -4.66 -1.50
C SER A 201 12.76 -4.60 -0.74
N LEU A 202 12.80 -4.03 0.46
CA LEU A 202 11.66 -3.88 1.35
C LEU A 202 11.14 -2.44 1.31
N LEU A 203 9.84 -2.29 1.09
CA LEU A 203 9.14 -1.04 1.34
C LEU A 203 8.62 -1.04 2.77
N GLU A 204 8.98 -0.02 3.54
CA GLU A 204 8.63 0.12 4.95
C GLU A 204 7.77 1.39 5.15
N PRO A 205 6.44 1.30 5.01
CA PRO A 205 5.56 2.47 5.00
C PRO A 205 5.32 3.13 6.38
N GLY A 206 6.01 2.70 7.42
CA GLY A 206 5.82 3.21 8.77
C GLY A 206 4.76 2.41 9.54
N TYR A 207 3.75 3.06 10.09
CA TYR A 207 2.61 2.37 10.71
C TYR A 207 1.35 2.52 9.84
N ILE A 208 0.43 1.56 9.94
CA ILE A 208 -0.85 1.61 9.23
C ILE A 208 -1.99 1.57 10.24
N ALA A 209 -2.76 2.65 10.31
CA ALA A 209 -3.94 2.82 11.15
C ALA A 209 -4.94 3.73 10.44
N CYS A 210 -6.22 3.63 10.76
CA CYS A 210 -7.16 4.69 10.41
C CYS A 210 -6.91 5.93 11.27
N GLY A 211 -7.25 7.09 10.72
CA GLY A 211 -7.00 8.35 11.41
C GLY A 211 -7.82 9.50 10.86
N TYR A 212 -7.75 10.64 11.54
CA TYR A 212 -8.28 11.90 11.04
C TYR A 212 -7.21 12.99 11.07
N SER A 213 -7.44 14.03 10.31
CA SER A 213 -6.55 15.19 10.23
C SER A 213 -7.31 16.43 9.76
N SER A 214 -6.65 17.58 9.83
CA SER A 214 -7.18 18.85 9.31
C SER A 214 -8.56 19.20 9.88
N PHE A 215 -8.76 18.94 11.19
CA PHE A 215 -10.00 19.26 11.87
C PHE A 215 -10.10 20.78 12.09
N VAL A 216 -11.16 21.40 11.60
CA VAL A 216 -11.38 22.85 11.67
C VAL A 216 -12.84 23.14 11.94
N ASP A 217 -13.10 23.96 12.98
CA ASP A 217 -14.37 24.58 13.24
C ASP A 217 -14.33 26.01 12.67
N ASP A 218 -15.27 26.36 11.79
CA ASP A 218 -15.47 27.74 11.32
C ASP A 218 -16.85 28.22 11.78
N THR A 219 -16.86 29.03 12.82
CA THR A 219 -18.08 29.45 13.50
C THR A 219 -18.16 30.95 13.61
N ALA A 220 -19.37 31.50 13.38
CA ALA A 220 -19.70 32.91 13.64
C ALA A 220 -19.98 33.17 15.12
N GLY A 221 -20.21 32.14 15.91
CA GLY A 221 -20.61 32.19 17.33
C GLY A 221 -19.55 31.64 18.29
N THR A 222 -19.99 30.81 19.21
CA THR A 222 -19.16 30.17 20.24
C THR A 222 -19.20 28.64 20.10
N GLY A 223 -19.76 28.13 19.01
CA GLY A 223 -19.77 26.67 18.74
C GLY A 223 -18.34 26.13 18.58
N VAL A 224 -18.07 25.04 19.26
CA VAL A 224 -16.78 24.31 19.19
C VAL A 224 -17.06 22.83 19.27
N TYR A 225 -16.30 22.04 18.51
CA TYR A 225 -16.16 20.63 18.75
C TYR A 225 -14.74 20.33 19.29
N ASP A 226 -14.66 19.81 20.51
CA ASP A 226 -13.38 19.50 21.15
C ASP A 226 -12.83 18.14 20.65
N ASP A 227 -12.20 18.14 19.48
CA ASP A 227 -11.60 16.94 18.87
C ASP A 227 -10.38 16.41 19.64
N SER A 228 -9.82 17.22 20.55
CA SER A 228 -8.73 16.79 21.42
C SER A 228 -9.23 15.90 22.56
N ALA A 229 -10.37 16.25 23.19
CA ALA A 229 -10.98 15.48 24.26
C ALA A 229 -11.88 14.35 23.71
N TYR A 230 -12.53 14.58 22.56
CA TYR A 230 -13.46 13.67 21.89
C TYR A 230 -13.04 13.47 20.43
N PRO A 231 -11.90 12.79 20.18
CA PRO A 231 -11.43 12.56 18.81
C PRO A 231 -12.47 11.76 18.02
N PRO A 232 -12.66 12.03 16.71
CA PRO A 232 -13.51 11.22 15.88
C PRO A 232 -13.16 9.74 15.98
N LEU A 233 -14.13 8.91 16.39
CA LEU A 233 -13.94 7.47 16.49
C LEU A 233 -14.05 6.83 15.11
N MET A 234 -13.11 5.95 14.76
CA MET A 234 -13.02 5.27 13.48
C MET A 234 -12.68 3.81 13.67
N ASP A 235 -12.92 2.99 12.65
CA ASP A 235 -12.45 1.62 12.60
C ASP A 235 -11.74 1.31 11.27
N ASN A 236 -10.88 0.27 11.27
CA ASN A 236 -10.09 -0.11 10.12
C ASN A 236 -10.92 -0.73 8.99
N ILE A 237 -12.18 -1.09 9.23
CA ILE A 237 -13.05 -1.74 8.23
C ILE A 237 -13.78 -0.69 7.39
N SER A 238 -14.47 0.23 8.04
CA SER A 238 -15.47 1.11 7.41
C SER A 238 -15.01 2.53 7.11
N THR A 239 -13.93 2.98 7.75
CA THR A 239 -13.34 4.30 7.46
C THR A 239 -12.75 4.31 6.06
N ILE A 240 -13.03 5.39 5.33
CA ILE A 240 -12.53 5.65 3.97
C ILE A 240 -11.74 6.95 3.92
N ASP A 241 -10.98 7.13 2.85
CA ASP A 241 -10.32 8.40 2.55
C ASP A 241 -11.35 9.40 2.04
N GLN A 242 -11.67 10.42 2.84
CA GLN A 242 -12.63 11.47 2.50
C GLN A 242 -12.43 12.74 3.33
N THR A 243 -12.81 13.86 2.74
CA THR A 243 -13.04 15.11 3.47
C THR A 243 -14.53 15.25 3.78
N VAL A 244 -14.84 15.35 5.05
CA VAL A 244 -16.20 15.55 5.57
C VAL A 244 -16.41 17.04 5.82
N THR A 245 -17.53 17.57 5.35
CA THR A 245 -18.01 18.92 5.69
C THR A 245 -19.36 18.79 6.36
N ILE A 246 -19.44 19.19 7.62
CA ILE A 246 -20.69 19.38 8.39
C ILE A 246 -21.07 20.84 8.28
N THR A 247 -22.34 21.12 7.99
CA THR A 247 -22.87 22.49 7.93
C THR A 247 -24.10 22.60 8.80
N PHE A 248 -24.05 23.47 9.81
CA PHE A 248 -25.16 23.70 10.73
C PHE A 248 -26.33 24.42 10.05
N THR A 249 -27.53 23.95 10.29
CA THR A 249 -28.79 24.54 9.81
C THR A 249 -29.48 25.32 10.86
N ASP A 250 -29.18 25.08 12.13
CA ASP A 250 -29.62 25.83 13.32
C ASP A 250 -28.66 25.58 14.48
N SER A 251 -29.02 25.90 15.70
CA SER A 251 -28.16 25.77 16.90
C SER A 251 -27.84 24.34 17.30
N THR A 252 -28.52 23.35 16.72
CA THR A 252 -28.40 21.95 17.12
C THR A 252 -28.34 20.97 15.95
N ASN A 253 -28.93 21.30 14.81
CA ASN A 253 -29.04 20.40 13.66
C ASN A 253 -28.07 20.81 12.54
N PHE A 254 -27.57 19.80 11.81
CA PHE A 254 -26.64 19.99 10.70
C PHE A 254 -26.89 19.00 9.57
N THR A 255 -26.42 19.35 8.40
CA THR A 255 -26.21 18.44 7.25
C THR A 255 -24.75 18.05 7.17
N ALA A 256 -24.45 16.94 6.49
CA ALA A 256 -23.07 16.52 6.24
C ALA A 256 -22.89 16.06 4.80
N THR A 257 -21.72 16.34 4.24
CA THR A 257 -21.33 15.94 2.89
C THR A 257 -19.91 15.35 2.88
N SER A 258 -19.64 14.49 1.91
CA SER A 258 -18.33 13.93 1.59
C SER A 258 -17.86 14.48 0.25
N ASN A 259 -16.55 14.66 0.08
CA ASN A 259 -15.95 14.98 -1.22
C ASN A 259 -15.88 13.74 -2.15
N VAL A 260 -16.18 12.55 -1.64
CA VAL A 260 -16.14 11.31 -2.42
C VAL A 260 -17.48 11.09 -3.14
N ALA A 261 -17.42 10.97 -4.45
CA ALA A 261 -18.61 10.74 -5.26
C ALA A 261 -19.33 9.43 -4.87
N GLY A 262 -20.65 9.50 -4.70
CA GLY A 262 -21.47 8.34 -4.31
C GLY A 262 -21.54 8.08 -2.81
N VAL A 263 -20.76 8.77 -1.99
CA VAL A 263 -20.89 8.73 -0.53
C VAL A 263 -21.99 9.71 -0.11
N THR A 264 -23.01 9.20 0.58
CA THR A 264 -24.10 10.01 1.15
C THR A 264 -24.01 9.95 2.67
N LEU A 265 -23.82 11.11 3.28
CA LEU A 265 -23.86 11.26 4.73
C LEU A 265 -25.23 11.80 5.14
N THR A 266 -25.84 11.21 6.16
CA THR A 266 -27.11 11.71 6.72
C THR A 266 -26.84 12.97 7.54
N GLY A 267 -27.83 13.84 7.69
CA GLY A 267 -27.77 14.92 8.67
C GLY A 267 -27.76 14.40 10.10
N GLY A 268 -27.34 15.24 11.04
CA GLY A 268 -27.20 14.91 12.45
C GLY A 268 -27.61 16.03 13.38
N SER A 269 -27.38 15.82 14.67
CA SER A 269 -27.66 16.78 15.72
C SER A 269 -26.61 16.67 16.83
N THR A 270 -26.31 17.83 17.48
CA THR A 270 -25.40 17.87 18.63
C THR A 270 -25.94 17.15 19.88
N ALA A 271 -27.23 16.77 19.88
CA ALA A 271 -27.87 16.11 21.03
C ALA A 271 -27.59 14.58 21.12
N VAL A 272 -27.08 13.98 20.05
CA VAL A 272 -26.79 12.55 19.96
C VAL A 272 -25.47 12.33 19.22
N ASP A 273 -24.84 11.20 19.44
CA ASP A 273 -23.64 10.84 18.69
C ASP A 273 -23.96 10.80 17.19
N TYR A 274 -23.10 11.41 16.39
CA TYR A 274 -23.24 11.43 14.94
C TYR A 274 -22.39 10.35 14.31
N ALA A 275 -23.03 9.29 13.80
CA ALA A 275 -22.39 8.09 13.26
C ALA A 275 -22.98 7.71 11.89
N PRO A 276 -22.59 8.40 10.79
CA PRO A 276 -23.14 8.15 9.47
C PRO A 276 -22.69 6.77 8.95
N SER A 277 -23.66 5.95 8.56
CA SER A 277 -23.43 4.54 8.18
C SER A 277 -22.76 4.42 6.82
N ASN A 278 -21.69 3.61 6.76
CA ASN A 278 -21.13 3.07 5.52
C ASN A 278 -21.94 1.84 5.11
N PRO A 279 -22.71 1.90 4.01
CA PRO A 279 -23.62 0.82 3.64
C PRO A 279 -22.88 -0.48 3.22
N THR A 280 -21.62 -0.37 2.78
CA THR A 280 -20.81 -1.53 2.36
C THR A 280 -20.51 -2.45 3.54
N PHE A 281 -20.32 -1.89 4.73
CA PHE A 281 -19.92 -2.65 5.92
C PHE A 281 -20.99 -2.67 7.02
N SER A 282 -22.07 -1.90 6.86
CA SER A 282 -23.11 -1.70 7.91
C SER A 282 -22.51 -1.18 9.23
N LYS A 283 -21.49 -0.33 9.13
CA LYS A 283 -20.78 0.34 10.22
C LYS A 283 -20.66 1.83 9.92
N PRO A 284 -20.44 2.70 10.92
CA PRO A 284 -20.18 4.10 10.66
C PRO A 284 -18.89 4.34 9.86
N TYR A 285 -18.87 5.33 9.00
CA TYR A 285 -17.61 5.85 8.43
C TYR A 285 -16.70 6.42 9.53
N PHE A 286 -17.30 7.08 10.51
CA PHE A 286 -16.71 7.66 11.71
C PHE A 286 -17.83 7.94 12.71
N THR A 287 -17.48 8.28 13.96
CA THR A 287 -18.45 8.77 14.96
C THR A 287 -17.91 10.04 15.60
N LEU A 288 -18.71 11.09 15.61
CA LEU A 288 -18.50 12.26 16.47
C LEU A 288 -19.37 12.11 17.71
N GLU A 289 -18.75 12.11 18.89
CA GLU A 289 -19.46 11.99 20.15
C GLU A 289 -20.18 13.29 20.48
N LYS A 290 -21.43 13.20 20.94
CA LYS A 290 -22.24 14.37 21.30
C LYS A 290 -21.57 15.27 22.36
N ASP A 291 -20.80 14.67 23.25
CA ASP A 291 -20.15 15.37 24.36
C ASP A 291 -18.96 16.25 23.88
N GLY A 292 -18.50 16.07 22.64
CA GLY A 292 -17.53 16.95 21.98
C GLY A 292 -18.12 18.30 21.53
N PHE A 293 -19.45 18.36 21.30
CA PHE A 293 -20.11 19.62 20.89
C PHE A 293 -20.35 20.52 22.08
N SER A 294 -19.98 21.80 21.98
CA SER A 294 -20.18 22.81 23.00
C SER A 294 -20.42 24.17 22.39
N GLY A 295 -20.77 25.15 23.25
CA GLY A 295 -21.08 26.52 22.82
C GLY A 295 -22.41 26.63 22.07
N THR A 296 -22.54 27.64 21.22
CA THR A 296 -23.73 27.92 20.43
C THR A 296 -23.39 28.00 18.96
N TRP A 297 -23.98 27.10 18.19
CA TRP A 297 -23.84 27.03 16.75
C TRP A 297 -24.87 27.90 16.05
N ALA A 298 -24.57 28.40 14.87
CA ALA A 298 -25.44 29.17 14.02
C ALA A 298 -25.63 28.53 12.65
N ASN A 299 -26.69 28.92 11.94
CA ASN A 299 -26.88 28.50 10.56
C ASN A 299 -25.68 28.95 9.69
N GLY A 300 -25.04 28.01 8.98
CA GLY A 300 -23.88 28.25 8.16
C GLY A 300 -22.54 27.98 8.82
N ASP A 301 -22.48 27.78 10.14
CA ASP A 301 -21.27 27.32 10.81
C ASP A 301 -20.86 25.95 10.26
N THR A 302 -19.55 25.66 10.18
CA THR A 302 -19.05 24.41 9.62
C THR A 302 -18.03 23.72 10.52
N ILE A 303 -17.98 22.39 10.41
CA ILE A 303 -16.86 21.56 10.83
C ILE A 303 -16.33 20.84 9.59
N VAL A 304 -15.02 20.91 9.37
CA VAL A 304 -14.36 20.21 8.25
C VAL A 304 -13.24 19.36 8.82
N PHE A 305 -13.17 18.11 8.39
CA PHE A 305 -12.05 17.22 8.72
C PHE A 305 -11.84 16.16 7.64
N HIS A 306 -10.65 15.59 7.62
CA HIS A 306 -10.28 14.51 6.71
C HIS A 306 -10.16 13.18 7.47
N THR A 307 -10.72 12.09 6.93
CA THR A 307 -10.55 10.73 7.45
C THR A 307 -9.67 9.92 6.53
N SER A 308 -8.79 9.08 7.09
CA SER A 308 -7.89 8.20 6.36
C SER A 308 -8.13 6.74 6.76
N PRO A 309 -8.26 5.81 5.80
CA PRO A 309 -8.41 4.38 6.10
C PRO A 309 -7.09 3.77 6.61
N ALA A 310 -7.18 2.65 7.33
CA ALA A 310 -6.01 1.85 7.70
C ALA A 310 -5.47 1.08 6.48
N SER A 311 -4.92 1.81 5.52
CA SER A 311 -4.40 1.22 4.28
C SER A 311 -3.21 1.99 3.72
N PHE A 312 -2.41 1.28 2.94
CA PHE A 312 -1.28 1.83 2.19
C PHE A 312 -1.44 1.46 0.72
N ALA A 313 -1.31 2.44 -0.16
CA ALA A 313 -1.42 2.23 -1.60
C ALA A 313 -0.07 1.88 -2.22
N ILE A 314 -0.08 0.92 -3.14
CA ILE A 314 1.07 0.62 -4.00
C ILE A 314 0.64 0.58 -5.46
N TRP A 315 1.50 1.06 -6.31
CA TRP A 315 1.44 0.80 -7.74
C TRP A 315 2.29 -0.42 -8.08
N GLN A 316 1.77 -1.27 -8.92
CA GLN A 316 2.48 -2.38 -9.53
C GLN A 316 2.69 -2.04 -11.01
N LYS A 317 3.91 -2.11 -11.50
CA LYS A 317 4.29 -1.92 -12.89
C LYS A 317 4.69 -3.27 -13.47
N ARG A 318 4.10 -3.65 -14.60
CA ARG A 318 4.50 -4.83 -15.39
C ARG A 318 4.99 -4.38 -16.76
N VAL A 319 6.17 -4.84 -17.13
CA VAL A 319 6.75 -4.63 -18.46
C VAL A 319 6.83 -5.97 -19.18
N VAL A 320 6.29 -6.03 -20.37
CA VAL A 320 6.41 -7.14 -21.29
C VAL A 320 7.26 -6.65 -22.45
N PRO A 321 8.50 -7.15 -22.64
CA PRO A 321 9.35 -6.73 -23.75
C PRO A 321 8.77 -7.20 -25.09
N ALA A 322 9.14 -6.50 -26.17
CA ALA A 322 8.74 -6.90 -27.52
C ALA A 322 9.34 -8.29 -27.86
N ASN A 323 8.53 -9.13 -28.49
CA ASN A 323 8.84 -10.51 -28.83
C ASN A 323 8.99 -11.48 -27.65
N ALA A 324 8.42 -11.15 -26.51
CA ALA A 324 8.39 -12.02 -25.34
C ALA A 324 7.80 -13.42 -25.66
N ALA A 325 8.40 -14.45 -25.12
CA ALA A 325 7.96 -15.84 -25.27
C ALA A 325 6.60 -16.07 -24.58
N SER A 326 5.87 -17.10 -24.99
CA SER A 326 4.65 -17.51 -24.33
C SER A 326 4.97 -18.39 -23.14
N LEU A 327 4.51 -18.00 -21.95
CA LEU A 327 4.62 -18.81 -20.75
C LEU A 327 3.23 -18.96 -20.11
N THR A 328 2.94 -20.16 -19.59
CA THR A 328 1.73 -20.43 -18.78
C THR A 328 2.14 -20.53 -17.31
N GLY A 329 1.25 -20.03 -16.44
CA GLY A 329 1.47 -20.12 -14.99
C GLY A 329 2.50 -19.12 -14.44
N ASN A 330 2.86 -18.10 -15.22
CA ASN A 330 3.71 -17.01 -14.75
C ASN A 330 3.02 -16.25 -13.62
N LYS A 331 3.77 -15.95 -12.55
CA LYS A 331 3.24 -15.32 -11.36
C LYS A 331 4.31 -14.49 -10.66
N THR A 332 3.85 -13.47 -9.94
CA THR A 332 4.59 -12.78 -8.89
C THR A 332 3.85 -12.93 -7.57
N VAL A 333 4.54 -12.76 -6.46
CA VAL A 333 3.94 -12.76 -5.12
C VAL A 333 4.38 -11.49 -4.41
N ILE A 334 3.41 -10.65 -4.07
CA ILE A 334 3.62 -9.51 -3.17
C ILE A 334 3.18 -9.94 -1.78
N VAL A 335 4.02 -9.67 -0.80
CA VAL A 335 3.81 -9.99 0.61
C VAL A 335 3.61 -8.70 1.39
N PHE A 336 2.67 -8.74 2.30
CA PHE A 336 2.39 -7.68 3.25
C PHE A 336 2.42 -8.28 4.65
N SER A 337 3.25 -7.76 5.52
CA SER A 337 3.39 -8.19 6.91
C SER A 337 3.59 -7.01 7.84
N GLY A 338 3.53 -7.25 9.13
CA GLY A 338 3.81 -6.27 10.18
C GLY A 338 3.55 -6.87 11.56
N GLU A 339 3.72 -6.05 12.58
CA GLU A 339 3.55 -6.42 13.97
C GLU A 339 2.26 -5.79 14.52
N SER A 340 1.48 -6.57 15.28
CA SER A 340 0.35 -6.02 16.05
C SER A 340 0.78 -5.73 17.50
N ALA A 341 0.16 -4.72 18.12
CA ALA A 341 0.36 -4.42 19.54
C ALA A 341 -0.14 -5.56 20.45
#